data_8f30b6bd25edb4bb5557c61064bb72c6
#
_entry.id   8f30b6bd25edb4bb5557c61064bb72c6
#
_cell.length_a   1.000
_cell.length_b   1.000
_cell.length_c   1.000
_cell.angle_alpha   90.00
_cell.angle_beta   90.00
_cell.angle_gamma   90.00
#
_symmetry.space_group_name_H-M   'P 1'
#
loop_
_entity.id
_entity.type
_entity.pdbx_description
1 polymer ?
#
loop_
_entity_poly.entity_id
_entity_poly.type
_entity_poly.pdbx_seq_one_letter_code
_entity_poly.pdbx_strand_id
1 'polypeptide(L)'
;MKWDVITVTFNSSGVLESNWSWYQEWSDQFNWIVVDNASQDNTVEIAESLGARVIRSSENLGFGAGCNLGLRSSELPLVLFANPDLRIQPEDLRVLEETLERESCLVSPQLLNLDGTLQINGRGKPYLSAKLAHRGLKVFRSRLKTYLPEPAESGISEVTWIMGACVSTKRETLEKIGSWDEKYFIYYEDHDLGMRANRLGVKVLVDSRLMWRHEWARATTSLNSFAWYHEFRSAIIFYRKYPELLR
;
A
#
# COMPACT_ATOMS: atom_id res chain seq x y z
N MET A 1 -4.39 18.99 -12.46
CA MET A 1 -3.78 17.68 -12.15
C MET A 1 -2.72 17.88 -11.08
N LYS A 2 -2.80 17.18 -9.93
CA LYS A 2 -1.84 17.27 -8.83
C LYS A 2 -1.31 15.89 -8.40
N TRP A 3 -1.89 14.80 -8.90
CA TRP A 3 -1.62 13.44 -8.48
C TRP A 3 -0.89 12.61 -9.53
N ASP A 4 0.14 11.90 -9.10
CA ASP A 4 0.67 10.73 -9.78
C ASP A 4 0.21 9.48 -9.03
N VAL A 5 -0.56 8.62 -9.69
CA VAL A 5 -1.01 7.34 -9.17
C VAL A 5 -0.09 6.25 -9.71
N ILE A 6 0.59 5.55 -8.82
CA ILE A 6 1.60 4.53 -9.14
C ILE A 6 1.04 3.14 -8.80
N THR A 7 0.96 2.28 -9.79
CA THR A 7 0.52 0.88 -9.64
C THR A 7 1.64 -0.06 -10.05
N VAL A 8 2.04 -0.94 -9.14
CA VAL A 8 3.04 -1.99 -9.43
C VAL A 8 2.30 -3.27 -9.81
N THR A 9 2.63 -3.84 -10.97
CA THR A 9 1.96 -5.02 -11.51
C THR A 9 2.93 -6.19 -11.70
N PHE A 10 2.41 -7.40 -11.54
CA PHE A 10 3.05 -8.65 -11.94
C PHE A 10 1.97 -9.69 -12.26
N ASN A 11 1.80 -10.04 -13.55
CA ASN A 11 0.75 -10.92 -14.04
C ASN A 11 -0.64 -10.51 -13.55
N SER A 12 -1.04 -9.27 -13.84
CA SER A 12 -2.23 -8.61 -13.28
C SER A 12 -3.27 -8.24 -14.33
N SER A 13 -3.25 -8.85 -15.52
CA SER A 13 -4.09 -8.48 -16.67
C SER A 13 -5.58 -8.40 -16.32
N GLY A 14 -6.15 -9.46 -15.74
CA GLY A 14 -7.58 -9.51 -15.42
C GLY A 14 -8.01 -8.52 -14.33
N VAL A 15 -7.13 -8.25 -13.35
CA VAL A 15 -7.41 -7.29 -12.27
C VAL A 15 -7.35 -5.86 -12.76
N LEU A 16 -6.42 -5.53 -13.66
CA LEU A 16 -6.33 -4.20 -14.26
C LEU A 16 -7.58 -3.88 -15.08
N GLU A 17 -7.98 -4.78 -15.97
CA GLU A 17 -9.16 -4.58 -16.79
C GLU A 17 -10.43 -4.36 -15.96
N SER A 18 -10.62 -5.15 -14.90
CA SER A 18 -11.81 -5.06 -14.06
C SER A 18 -11.84 -3.84 -13.13
N ASN A 19 -10.68 -3.34 -12.71
CA ASN A 19 -10.62 -2.27 -11.70
C ASN A 19 -10.21 -0.89 -12.25
N TRP A 20 -9.67 -0.80 -13.49
CA TRP A 20 -9.12 0.45 -14.03
C TRP A 20 -9.68 0.86 -15.39
N SER A 21 -10.67 0.14 -15.95
CA SER A 21 -11.30 0.44 -17.25
C SER A 21 -11.94 1.84 -17.34
N TRP A 22 -12.26 2.43 -16.20
CA TRP A 22 -12.83 3.77 -16.07
C TRP A 22 -11.80 4.90 -16.16
N TYR A 23 -10.46 4.60 -16.13
CA TYR A 23 -9.42 5.62 -16.02
C TYR A 23 -9.47 6.69 -17.12
N GLN A 24 -9.79 6.32 -18.34
CA GLN A 24 -9.83 7.28 -19.46
C GLN A 24 -10.82 8.44 -19.22
N GLU A 25 -11.90 8.20 -18.47
CA GLU A 25 -12.89 9.23 -18.10
C GLU A 25 -12.32 10.25 -17.09
N TRP A 26 -11.24 9.90 -16.38
CA TRP A 26 -10.62 10.68 -15.32
C TRP A 26 -9.16 11.06 -15.59
N SER A 27 -8.68 10.82 -16.81
CA SER A 27 -7.28 11.02 -17.21
C SER A 27 -6.81 12.48 -17.16
N ASP A 28 -7.71 13.44 -17.04
CA ASP A 28 -7.42 14.85 -16.81
C ASP A 28 -7.17 15.21 -15.33
N GLN A 29 -7.52 14.32 -14.40
CA GLN A 29 -7.43 14.57 -12.97
C GLN A 29 -6.12 14.07 -12.36
N PHE A 30 -5.56 12.96 -12.85
CA PHE A 30 -4.30 12.40 -12.36
C PHE A 30 -3.55 11.65 -13.47
N ASN A 31 -2.24 11.52 -13.32
CA ASN A 31 -1.44 10.62 -14.15
C ASN A 31 -1.48 9.21 -13.55
N TRP A 32 -1.70 8.21 -14.39
CA TRP A 32 -1.58 6.82 -13.97
C TRP A 32 -0.29 6.21 -14.52
N ILE A 33 0.60 5.83 -13.63
CA ILE A 33 1.90 5.22 -13.91
C ILE A 33 1.84 3.75 -13.49
N VAL A 34 1.92 2.84 -14.43
CA VAL A 34 2.00 1.41 -14.17
C VAL A 34 3.45 0.97 -14.28
N VAL A 35 3.98 0.38 -13.22
CA VAL A 35 5.29 -0.26 -13.21
C VAL A 35 5.09 -1.76 -13.35
N ASP A 36 5.40 -2.28 -14.52
CA ASP A 36 5.32 -3.70 -14.78
C ASP A 36 6.60 -4.42 -14.35
N ASN A 37 6.48 -5.32 -13.39
CA ASN A 37 7.57 -6.11 -12.82
C ASN A 37 7.87 -7.39 -13.63
N ALA A 38 8.04 -7.27 -14.96
CA ALA A 38 8.31 -8.35 -15.88
C ALA A 38 7.16 -9.38 -15.97
N SER A 39 5.93 -8.92 -16.14
CA SER A 39 4.76 -9.78 -16.38
C SER A 39 4.95 -10.62 -17.66
N GLN A 40 4.34 -11.80 -17.66
CA GLN A 40 4.37 -12.75 -18.79
C GLN A 40 2.98 -12.96 -19.41
N ASP A 41 1.99 -12.24 -18.89
CA ASP A 41 0.63 -12.18 -19.43
C ASP A 41 0.39 -10.84 -20.15
N ASN A 42 -0.83 -10.54 -20.53
CA ASN A 42 -1.20 -9.32 -21.25
C ASN A 42 -1.31 -8.08 -20.36
N THR A 43 -0.65 -8.06 -19.17
CA THR A 43 -0.72 -6.93 -18.22
C THR A 43 -0.32 -5.62 -18.86
N VAL A 44 0.78 -5.61 -19.61
CA VAL A 44 1.33 -4.39 -20.22
C VAL A 44 0.40 -3.86 -21.30
N GLU A 45 -0.05 -4.74 -22.20
CA GLU A 45 -0.94 -4.38 -23.32
C GLU A 45 -2.26 -3.81 -22.80
N ILE A 46 -2.80 -4.40 -21.73
CA ILE A 46 -4.03 -3.89 -21.09
C ILE A 46 -3.79 -2.53 -20.44
N ALA A 47 -2.71 -2.35 -19.66
CA ALA A 47 -2.40 -1.09 -19.04
C ALA A 47 -2.24 0.05 -20.08
N GLU A 48 -1.52 -0.21 -21.17
CA GLU A 48 -1.34 0.76 -22.27
C GLU A 48 -2.67 1.06 -22.98
N SER A 49 -3.51 0.05 -23.22
CA SER A 49 -4.83 0.23 -23.84
C SER A 49 -5.79 1.05 -22.99
N LEU A 50 -5.66 0.96 -21.67
CA LEU A 50 -6.41 1.76 -20.70
C LEU A 50 -5.87 3.19 -20.54
N GLY A 51 -4.75 3.52 -21.20
CA GLY A 51 -4.17 4.86 -21.20
C GLY A 51 -3.11 5.11 -20.12
N ALA A 52 -2.64 4.09 -19.42
CA ALA A 52 -1.58 4.23 -18.43
C ALA A 52 -0.23 4.52 -19.12
N ARG A 53 0.62 5.29 -18.43
CA ARG A 53 2.04 5.36 -18.74
C ARG A 53 2.74 4.13 -18.16
N VAL A 54 3.18 3.20 -18.99
CA VAL A 54 3.80 1.95 -18.53
C VAL A 54 5.33 2.08 -18.48
N ILE A 55 5.91 1.63 -17.37
CA ILE A 55 7.35 1.46 -17.16
C ILE A 55 7.61 -0.03 -17.03
N ARG A 56 8.36 -0.60 -17.97
CA ARG A 56 8.68 -2.03 -18.02
C ARG A 56 9.99 -2.30 -17.31
N SER A 57 9.97 -3.13 -16.26
CA SER A 57 11.18 -3.68 -15.66
C SER A 57 11.63 -4.93 -16.40
N SER A 58 12.93 -5.15 -16.49
CA SER A 58 13.49 -6.39 -17.08
C SER A 58 13.36 -7.61 -16.16
N GLU A 59 13.10 -7.39 -14.87
CA GLU A 59 12.95 -8.43 -13.85
C GLU A 59 11.94 -8.01 -12.78
N ASN A 60 11.45 -8.96 -12.00
CA ASN A 60 10.57 -8.64 -10.87
C ASN A 60 11.42 -8.10 -9.69
N LEU A 61 11.37 -6.80 -9.51
CA LEU A 61 12.10 -6.06 -8.48
C LEU A 61 11.46 -6.20 -7.08
N GLY A 62 10.23 -6.72 -7.00
CA GLY A 62 9.39 -6.67 -5.81
C GLY A 62 8.59 -5.37 -5.69
N PHE A 63 7.75 -5.28 -4.65
CA PHE A 63 6.76 -4.20 -4.53
C PHE A 63 7.43 -2.85 -4.25
N GLY A 64 8.24 -2.75 -3.19
CA GLY A 64 8.84 -1.47 -2.78
C GLY A 64 9.77 -0.87 -3.84
N ALA A 65 10.59 -1.70 -4.49
CA ALA A 65 11.47 -1.25 -5.56
C ALA A 65 10.68 -0.82 -6.81
N GLY A 66 9.59 -1.53 -7.13
CA GLY A 66 8.64 -1.13 -8.18
C GLY A 66 8.00 0.23 -7.87
N CYS A 67 7.53 0.45 -6.64
CA CYS A 67 7.01 1.75 -6.20
C CYS A 67 8.04 2.88 -6.37
N ASN A 68 9.29 2.63 -5.99
CA ASN A 68 10.36 3.61 -6.15
C ASN A 68 10.69 3.87 -7.64
N LEU A 69 10.62 2.85 -8.49
CA LEU A 69 10.82 3.03 -9.93
C LEU A 69 9.72 3.94 -10.51
N GLY A 70 8.46 3.72 -10.14
CA GLY A 70 7.35 4.60 -10.52
C GLY A 70 7.54 6.02 -9.97
N LEU A 71 7.97 6.17 -8.72
CA LEU A 71 8.22 7.46 -8.09
C LEU A 71 9.31 8.26 -8.80
N ARG A 72 10.40 7.62 -9.25
CA ARG A 72 11.45 8.30 -10.04
C ARG A 72 10.94 8.85 -11.36
N SER A 73 9.89 8.27 -11.90
CA SER A 73 9.27 8.67 -13.17
C SER A 73 8.06 9.56 -12.98
N SER A 74 7.68 9.88 -11.77
CA SER A 74 6.59 10.76 -11.42
C SER A 74 7.12 12.16 -11.09
N GLU A 75 6.32 13.22 -11.30
CA GLU A 75 6.76 14.61 -11.19
C GLU A 75 5.82 15.46 -10.31
N LEU A 76 4.59 15.01 -10.12
CA LEU A 76 3.57 15.77 -9.41
C LEU A 76 3.79 15.75 -7.89
N PRO A 77 3.31 16.76 -7.15
CA PRO A 77 3.57 16.91 -5.73
C PRO A 77 2.86 15.86 -4.84
N LEU A 78 1.77 15.28 -5.32
CA LEU A 78 1.00 14.28 -4.60
C LEU A 78 1.15 12.92 -5.27
N VAL A 79 1.38 11.90 -4.45
CA VAL A 79 1.60 10.52 -4.90
C VAL A 79 0.62 9.60 -4.20
N LEU A 80 -0.01 8.74 -4.97
CA LEU A 80 -0.83 7.63 -4.50
C LEU A 80 -0.22 6.32 -5.01
N PHE A 81 0.24 5.47 -4.12
CA PHE A 81 0.53 4.08 -4.44
C PHE A 81 -0.76 3.29 -4.32
N ALA A 82 -1.16 2.62 -5.38
CA ALA A 82 -2.41 1.87 -5.48
C ALA A 82 -2.15 0.49 -6.10
N ASN A 83 -2.53 -0.55 -5.40
CA ASN A 83 -2.47 -1.90 -5.96
C ASN A 83 -3.38 -2.05 -7.19
N PRO A 84 -3.07 -2.97 -8.12
CA PRO A 84 -3.90 -3.18 -9.32
C PRO A 84 -5.32 -3.67 -9.02
N ASP A 85 -5.54 -4.30 -7.86
CA ASP A 85 -6.84 -4.80 -7.36
C ASP A 85 -7.57 -3.82 -6.43
N LEU A 86 -7.12 -2.56 -6.36
CA LEU A 86 -7.77 -1.48 -5.63
C LEU A 86 -8.73 -0.72 -6.57
N ARG A 87 -9.96 -0.54 -6.12
CA ARG A 87 -10.95 0.33 -6.79
C ARG A 87 -10.90 1.72 -6.16
N ILE A 88 -10.11 2.60 -6.75
CA ILE A 88 -10.05 3.99 -6.30
C ILE A 88 -11.32 4.73 -6.71
N GLN A 89 -11.66 5.77 -5.95
CA GLN A 89 -12.75 6.71 -6.23
C GLN A 89 -12.09 8.04 -6.56
N PRO A 90 -11.98 8.43 -7.84
CA PRO A 90 -11.24 9.64 -8.22
C PRO A 90 -11.78 10.92 -7.60
N GLU A 91 -13.09 11.00 -7.38
CA GLU A 91 -13.75 12.10 -6.69
C GLU A 91 -13.26 12.32 -5.26
N ASP A 92 -12.76 11.27 -4.60
CA ASP A 92 -12.22 11.32 -3.25
C ASP A 92 -10.80 11.89 -3.17
N LEU A 93 -10.08 11.98 -4.29
CA LEU A 93 -8.72 12.52 -4.32
C LEU A 93 -8.63 13.93 -3.75
N ARG A 94 -9.70 14.73 -3.91
CA ARG A 94 -9.79 16.05 -3.31
C ARG A 94 -9.78 16.00 -1.78
N VAL A 95 -10.48 15.06 -1.18
CA VAL A 95 -10.54 14.94 0.29
C VAL A 95 -9.18 14.47 0.83
N LEU A 96 -8.49 13.57 0.13
CA LEU A 96 -7.11 13.18 0.45
C LEU A 96 -6.16 14.37 0.34
N GLU A 97 -6.29 15.20 -0.71
CA GLU A 97 -5.51 16.43 -0.88
C GLU A 97 -5.70 17.37 0.30
N GLU A 98 -6.93 17.66 0.72
CA GLU A 98 -7.23 18.50 1.88
C GLU A 98 -6.57 17.97 3.16
N THR A 99 -6.52 16.65 3.36
CA THR A 99 -5.83 16.04 4.49
C THR A 99 -4.31 16.24 4.40
N LEU A 100 -3.73 16.02 3.22
CA LEU A 100 -2.29 16.19 2.99
C LEU A 100 -1.85 17.66 3.06
N GLU A 101 -2.70 18.61 2.68
CA GLU A 101 -2.41 20.05 2.79
C GLU A 101 -2.31 20.51 4.24
N ARG A 102 -3.10 19.92 5.16
CA ARG A 102 -3.10 20.28 6.58
C ARG A 102 -1.87 19.82 7.33
N GLU A 103 -1.33 18.64 6.96
CA GLU A 103 -0.16 18.09 7.65
C GLU A 103 0.65 17.12 6.77
N SER A 104 1.93 16.97 7.09
CA SER A 104 2.77 15.93 6.47
C SER A 104 2.40 14.58 7.04
N CYS A 105 1.81 13.72 6.24
CA CYS A 105 1.38 12.39 6.67
C CYS A 105 1.44 11.36 5.54
N LEU A 106 1.36 10.08 5.92
CA LEU A 106 0.91 9.00 5.07
C LEU A 106 -0.58 8.78 5.35
N VAL A 107 -1.43 8.73 4.36
CA VAL A 107 -2.87 8.54 4.56
C VAL A 107 -3.43 7.51 3.59
N SER A 108 -4.34 6.68 4.06
CA SER A 108 -5.12 5.72 3.28
C SER A 108 -6.60 5.92 3.56
N PRO A 109 -7.50 5.85 2.57
CA PRO A 109 -8.90 5.58 2.81
C PRO A 109 -9.09 4.32 3.65
N GLN A 110 -10.22 4.17 4.33
CA GLN A 110 -10.62 2.88 4.89
C GLN A 110 -10.87 1.89 3.76
N LEU A 111 -10.22 0.74 3.80
CA LEU A 111 -10.44 -0.29 2.79
C LEU A 111 -11.60 -1.21 3.18
N LEU A 112 -12.31 -1.69 2.16
CA LEU A 112 -13.39 -2.67 2.26
C LEU A 112 -13.03 -3.90 1.42
N ASN A 113 -13.44 -5.08 1.90
CA ASN A 113 -13.49 -6.27 1.08
C ASN A 113 -14.56 -6.14 -0.03
N LEU A 114 -14.55 -7.01 -1.02
CA LEU A 114 -15.56 -6.98 -2.10
C LEU A 114 -17.00 -7.14 -1.60
N ASP A 115 -17.19 -7.87 -0.49
CA ASP A 115 -18.50 -8.07 0.16
C ASP A 115 -18.96 -6.85 1.00
N GLY A 116 -18.16 -5.78 1.03
CA GLY A 116 -18.43 -4.56 1.78
C GLY A 116 -18.04 -4.61 3.26
N THR A 117 -17.51 -5.72 3.75
CA THR A 117 -16.99 -5.79 5.12
C THR A 117 -15.68 -5.00 5.27
N LEU A 118 -15.43 -4.47 6.48
CA LEU A 118 -14.22 -3.69 6.75
C LEU A 118 -12.96 -4.54 6.59
N GLN A 119 -12.01 -4.00 5.84
CA GLN A 119 -10.65 -4.51 5.77
C GLN A 119 -9.76 -3.61 6.65
N ILE A 120 -9.31 -4.15 7.79
CA ILE A 120 -8.49 -3.37 8.72
C ILE A 120 -7.13 -3.10 8.06
N ASN A 121 -6.99 -1.98 7.37
CA ASN A 121 -5.79 -1.57 6.64
C ASN A 121 -4.85 -0.68 7.47
N GLY A 122 -5.35 -0.02 8.52
CA GLY A 122 -4.52 0.64 9.53
C GLY A 122 -4.17 -0.31 10.67
N ARG A 123 -2.92 -0.29 11.12
CA ARG A 123 -2.40 -1.24 12.10
C ARG A 123 -1.61 -0.53 13.20
N GLY A 124 -1.61 -1.14 14.38
CA GLY A 124 -0.75 -0.75 15.49
C GLY A 124 0.68 -1.30 15.35
N LYS A 125 1.51 -1.09 16.38
CA LYS A 125 2.91 -1.54 16.38
C LYS A 125 3.03 -3.03 16.08
N PRO A 126 3.86 -3.42 15.10
CA PRO A 126 3.98 -4.81 14.65
C PRO A 126 4.89 -5.63 15.58
N TYR A 127 4.56 -5.71 16.86
CA TYR A 127 5.23 -6.62 17.78
C TYR A 127 5.13 -8.07 17.29
N LEU A 128 6.20 -8.84 17.44
CA LEU A 128 6.22 -10.24 17.01
C LEU A 128 5.08 -11.04 17.68
N SER A 129 4.88 -10.83 18.99
CA SER A 129 3.77 -11.46 19.73
C SER A 129 2.39 -11.10 19.15
N ALA A 130 2.19 -9.87 18.71
CA ALA A 130 0.93 -9.42 18.10
C ALA A 130 0.70 -10.05 16.71
N LYS A 131 1.76 -10.14 15.90
CA LYS A 131 1.70 -10.85 14.61
C LYS A 131 1.45 -12.35 14.75
N LEU A 132 2.07 -12.99 15.73
CA LEU A 132 1.82 -14.39 16.07
C LEU A 132 0.37 -14.61 16.55
N ALA A 133 -0.16 -13.68 17.36
CA ALA A 133 -1.58 -13.70 17.74
C ALA A 133 -2.52 -13.58 16.55
N HIS A 134 -2.20 -12.68 15.60
CA HIS A 134 -2.98 -12.50 14.38
C HIS A 134 -2.97 -13.75 13.49
N ARG A 135 -1.90 -14.54 13.56
CA ARG A 135 -1.77 -15.85 12.88
C ARG A 135 -2.38 -17.03 13.67
N GLY A 136 -3.07 -16.74 14.77
CA GLY A 136 -3.83 -17.74 15.51
C GLY A 136 -3.15 -18.30 16.77
N LEU A 137 -1.96 -17.81 17.18
CA LEU A 137 -1.36 -18.21 18.46
C LEU A 137 -2.13 -17.59 19.63
N LYS A 138 -3.03 -18.37 20.23
CA LYS A 138 -3.97 -17.93 21.28
C LYS A 138 -3.30 -17.33 22.52
N VAL A 139 -2.09 -17.73 22.85
CA VAL A 139 -1.30 -17.25 24.00
C VAL A 139 -1.09 -15.72 23.97
N PHE A 140 -1.04 -15.11 22.78
CA PHE A 140 -0.84 -13.67 22.63
C PHE A 140 -2.11 -12.89 22.26
N ARG A 141 -3.29 -13.47 22.43
CA ARG A 141 -4.58 -12.90 21.98
C ARG A 141 -4.87 -11.50 22.54
N SER A 142 -4.37 -11.19 23.74
CA SER A 142 -4.51 -9.85 24.35
C SER A 142 -3.82 -8.73 23.54
N ARG A 143 -2.83 -9.08 22.71
CA ARG A 143 -2.10 -8.13 21.85
C ARG A 143 -2.87 -7.73 20.59
N LEU A 144 -3.93 -8.49 20.23
CA LEU A 144 -4.69 -8.23 19.00
C LEU A 144 -5.35 -6.84 18.98
N LYS A 145 -5.97 -6.41 20.08
CA LYS A 145 -6.65 -5.11 20.15
C LYS A 145 -5.74 -3.92 19.82
N THR A 146 -4.49 -3.96 20.25
CA THR A 146 -3.51 -2.90 19.97
C THR A 146 -2.90 -3.00 18.57
N TYR A 147 -2.92 -4.18 17.98
CA TYR A 147 -2.39 -4.43 16.64
C TYR A 147 -3.45 -4.23 15.55
N LEU A 148 -4.69 -4.57 15.84
CA LEU A 148 -5.86 -4.39 14.99
C LEU A 148 -6.78 -3.36 15.66
N PRO A 149 -6.45 -2.06 15.60
CA PRO A 149 -7.34 -1.04 16.14
C PRO A 149 -8.65 -1.05 15.35
N GLU A 150 -9.76 -0.85 16.06
CA GLU A 150 -11.04 -0.65 15.40
C GLU A 150 -10.98 0.66 14.61
N PRO A 151 -11.33 0.67 13.32
CA PRO A 151 -11.45 1.91 12.55
C PRO A 151 -12.45 2.85 13.23
N ALA A 152 -12.22 4.17 13.13
CA ALA A 152 -13.23 5.13 13.53
C ALA A 152 -14.50 4.93 12.68
N GLU A 153 -15.68 5.10 13.27
CA GLU A 153 -16.95 5.03 12.53
C GLU A 153 -17.00 6.08 11.41
N SER A 154 -16.46 7.27 11.68
CA SER A 154 -16.19 8.30 10.67
C SER A 154 -15.05 9.21 11.16
N GLY A 155 -14.25 9.75 10.22
CA GLY A 155 -13.17 10.66 10.54
C GLY A 155 -11.79 10.05 10.30
N ILE A 156 -10.77 10.62 10.95
CA ILE A 156 -9.37 10.24 10.75
C ILE A 156 -8.84 9.55 12.01
N SER A 157 -8.24 8.38 11.83
CA SER A 157 -7.57 7.61 12.88
C SER A 157 -6.06 7.61 12.66
N GLU A 158 -5.29 7.89 13.71
CA GLU A 158 -3.84 7.72 13.67
C GLU A 158 -3.47 6.28 14.02
N VAL A 159 -2.59 5.70 13.20
CA VAL A 159 -2.14 4.31 13.30
C VAL A 159 -0.61 4.24 13.20
N THR A 160 -0.02 3.06 13.43
CA THR A 160 1.44 2.94 13.31
C THR A 160 1.88 2.75 11.86
N TRP A 161 1.10 2.02 11.06
CA TRP A 161 1.36 1.77 9.66
C TRP A 161 0.06 1.44 8.93
N ILE A 162 0.05 1.65 7.63
CA ILE A 162 -1.05 1.32 6.72
C ILE A 162 -0.57 0.34 5.68
N MET A 163 -1.49 -0.49 5.17
CA MET A 163 -1.19 -1.47 4.12
C MET A 163 -0.68 -0.78 2.85
N GLY A 164 0.37 -1.34 2.26
CA GLY A 164 0.95 -0.86 1.00
C GLY A 164 -0.01 -0.84 -0.19
N ALA A 165 -1.14 -1.51 -0.06
CA ALA A 165 -2.19 -1.54 -1.08
C ALA A 165 -2.74 -0.15 -1.44
N CYS A 166 -2.73 0.79 -0.50
CA CYS A 166 -3.17 2.16 -0.71
C CYS A 166 -2.41 3.11 0.22
N VAL A 167 -1.51 3.91 -0.33
CA VAL A 167 -0.71 4.89 0.42
C VAL A 167 -0.67 6.21 -0.34
N SER A 168 -1.32 7.22 0.21
CA SER A 168 -1.32 8.59 -0.33
C SER A 168 -0.40 9.47 0.51
N THR A 169 0.39 10.34 -0.13
CA THR A 169 1.30 11.26 0.57
C THR A 169 1.80 12.37 -0.35
N LYS A 170 2.42 13.40 0.23
CA LYS A 170 3.23 14.34 -0.56
C LYS A 170 4.57 13.71 -0.93
N ARG A 171 5.06 14.02 -2.13
CA ARG A 171 6.40 13.61 -2.57
C ARG A 171 7.49 14.00 -1.55
N GLU A 172 7.49 15.25 -1.12
CA GLU A 172 8.46 15.77 -0.13
C GLU A 172 8.44 15.00 1.19
N THR A 173 7.24 14.57 1.64
CA THR A 173 7.08 13.75 2.84
C THR A 173 7.71 12.37 2.64
N LEU A 174 7.50 11.76 1.47
CA LEU A 174 8.05 10.44 1.16
C LEU A 174 9.58 10.50 1.03
N GLU A 175 10.12 11.55 0.41
CA GLU A 175 11.57 11.80 0.32
C GLU A 175 12.19 11.97 1.72
N LYS A 176 11.54 12.72 2.60
CA LYS A 176 11.95 12.88 4.02
C LYS A 176 11.98 11.55 4.76
N ILE A 177 11.01 10.65 4.52
CA ILE A 177 10.96 9.31 5.13
C ILE A 177 12.03 8.40 4.53
N GLY A 178 12.50 8.65 3.30
CA GLY A 178 13.46 7.85 2.54
C GLY A 178 12.80 6.79 1.65
N SER A 179 11.58 7.04 1.19
CA SER A 179 10.81 6.19 0.26
C SER A 179 10.66 4.73 0.73
N TRP A 180 10.42 3.80 -0.16
CA TRP A 180 10.32 2.36 0.16
C TRP A 180 11.71 1.74 0.34
N ASP A 181 11.92 0.89 1.35
CA ASP A 181 13.20 0.19 1.55
C ASP A 181 13.23 -1.05 0.62
N GLU A 182 14.06 -1.00 -0.42
CA GLU A 182 14.17 -2.01 -1.47
C GLU A 182 14.75 -3.35 -1.00
N LYS A 183 15.22 -3.46 0.25
CA LYS A 183 15.65 -4.72 0.86
C LYS A 183 14.48 -5.70 1.03
N TYR A 184 13.26 -5.18 1.10
CA TYR A 184 12.04 -5.98 1.15
C TYR A 184 11.56 -6.24 -0.28
N PHE A 185 11.61 -7.48 -0.71
CA PHE A 185 11.03 -7.87 -2.00
C PHE A 185 9.51 -7.72 -1.98
N ILE A 186 8.88 -8.28 -0.94
CA ILE A 186 7.44 -8.16 -0.63
C ILE A 186 7.24 -8.46 0.85
N TYR A 187 6.20 -7.88 1.47
CA TYR A 187 5.87 -7.94 2.89
C TYR A 187 6.87 -7.18 3.78
N TYR A 188 6.35 -6.51 4.79
CA TYR A 188 7.06 -5.67 5.76
C TYR A 188 7.61 -4.34 5.22
N GLU A 189 7.60 -4.08 3.93
CA GLU A 189 7.97 -2.77 3.36
C GLU A 189 7.04 -1.64 3.85
N ASP A 190 5.74 -1.94 3.98
CA ASP A 190 4.71 -1.04 4.51
C ASP A 190 4.85 -0.83 6.03
N HIS A 191 5.15 -1.90 6.77
CA HIS A 191 5.48 -1.80 8.19
C HIS A 191 6.70 -0.90 8.39
N ASP A 192 7.76 -1.10 7.60
CA ASP A 192 8.99 -0.33 7.66
C ASP A 192 8.76 1.14 7.32
N LEU A 193 7.99 1.42 6.27
CA LEU A 193 7.62 2.78 5.87
C LEU A 193 6.90 3.51 7.02
N GLY A 194 5.88 2.87 7.62
CA GLY A 194 5.15 3.41 8.76
C GLY A 194 6.04 3.63 10.00
N MET A 195 6.92 2.68 10.31
CA MET A 195 7.85 2.82 11.45
C MET A 195 8.84 3.97 11.25
N ARG A 196 9.34 4.18 10.01
CA ARG A 196 10.23 5.31 9.69
C ARG A 196 9.48 6.64 9.75
N ALA A 197 8.25 6.68 9.23
CA ALA A 197 7.37 7.85 9.33
C ALA A 197 7.21 8.28 10.79
N ASN A 198 6.80 7.35 11.67
CA ASN A 198 6.63 7.62 13.09
C ASN A 198 7.91 8.14 13.78
N ARG A 199 9.09 7.55 13.45
CA ARG A 199 10.37 8.01 14.02
C ARG A 199 10.71 9.46 13.64
N LEU A 200 10.21 9.93 12.51
CA LEU A 200 10.41 11.29 11.99
C LEU A 200 9.27 12.26 12.36
N GLY A 201 8.30 11.81 13.19
CA GLY A 201 7.14 12.60 13.57
C GLY A 201 6.15 12.82 12.42
N VAL A 202 6.22 12.00 11.36
CA VAL A 202 5.24 11.99 10.27
C VAL A 202 4.09 11.06 10.67
N LYS A 203 2.88 11.58 10.70
CA LYS A 203 1.70 10.80 11.06
C LYS A 203 1.36 9.76 10.00
N VAL A 204 0.75 8.67 10.43
CA VAL A 204 0.19 7.63 9.57
C VAL A 204 -1.29 7.53 9.89
N LEU A 205 -2.13 7.74 8.89
CA LEU A 205 -3.56 7.99 9.04
C LEU A 205 -4.41 7.03 8.23
N VAL A 206 -5.56 6.66 8.77
CA VAL A 206 -6.68 6.08 8.01
C VAL A 206 -7.83 7.07 8.04
N ASP A 207 -8.33 7.43 6.86
CA ASP A 207 -9.46 8.33 6.70
C ASP A 207 -10.73 7.53 6.42
N SER A 208 -11.54 7.30 7.45
CA SER A 208 -12.79 6.54 7.35
C SER A 208 -13.96 7.33 6.76
N ARG A 209 -13.76 8.59 6.38
CA ARG A 209 -14.72 9.33 5.56
C ARG A 209 -14.76 8.80 4.12
N LEU A 210 -13.67 8.14 3.70
CA LEU A 210 -13.44 7.57 2.39
C LEU A 210 -13.39 6.04 2.50
N MET A 211 -14.14 5.35 1.65
CA MET A 211 -14.23 3.89 1.70
C MET A 211 -13.98 3.31 0.31
N TRP A 212 -12.81 2.68 0.10
CA TRP A 212 -12.42 2.09 -1.18
C TRP A 212 -12.41 0.57 -1.10
N ARG A 213 -12.81 -0.10 -2.19
CA ARG A 213 -12.80 -1.56 -2.27
C ARG A 213 -11.45 -2.09 -2.73
N HIS A 214 -10.97 -3.13 -2.05
CA HIS A 214 -9.71 -3.81 -2.35
C HIS A 214 -9.94 -5.32 -2.39
N GLU A 215 -9.63 -5.95 -3.51
CA GLU A 215 -9.96 -7.36 -3.78
C GLU A 215 -9.09 -8.36 -3.00
N TRP A 216 -8.01 -7.90 -2.43
CA TRP A 216 -7.04 -8.60 -1.59
C TRP A 216 -6.85 -10.09 -1.89
N ALA A 217 -6.01 -10.43 -2.87
CA ALA A 217 -5.54 -11.79 -3.09
C ALA A 217 -4.61 -12.23 -1.94
N ARG A 218 -5.17 -12.92 -0.92
CA ARG A 218 -4.42 -13.42 0.26
C ARG A 218 -3.43 -14.53 -0.12
N ALA A 219 -2.35 -14.22 -0.83
CA ALA A 219 -1.36 -15.21 -1.30
C ALA A 219 -0.75 -16.06 -0.16
N THR A 220 -0.67 -15.53 1.07
CA THR A 220 -0.17 -16.26 2.25
C THR A 220 -1.20 -17.16 2.94
N THR A 221 -2.45 -17.18 2.50
CA THR A 221 -3.47 -18.13 3.00
C THR A 221 -3.42 -19.47 2.27
N SER A 222 -2.73 -19.54 1.13
CA SER A 222 -2.43 -20.79 0.40
C SER A 222 -1.04 -21.32 0.79
N LEU A 223 -0.78 -22.62 0.53
CA LEU A 223 0.55 -23.23 0.69
C LEU A 223 1.53 -22.78 -0.42
N ASN A 224 1.61 -21.47 -0.67
CA ASN A 224 2.53 -20.90 -1.63
C ASN A 224 3.91 -20.73 -0.99
N SER A 225 4.83 -21.64 -1.31
CA SER A 225 6.20 -21.65 -0.78
C SER A 225 6.96 -20.34 -1.08
N PHE A 226 6.73 -19.72 -2.23
CA PHE A 226 7.34 -18.45 -2.62
C PHE A 226 6.88 -17.31 -1.69
N ALA A 227 5.57 -17.19 -1.44
CA ALA A 227 5.04 -16.16 -0.54
C ALA A 227 5.58 -16.31 0.89
N TRP A 228 5.62 -17.54 1.40
CA TRP A 228 6.14 -17.84 2.73
C TRP A 228 7.65 -17.58 2.85
N TYR A 229 8.44 -17.92 1.84
CA TYR A 229 9.88 -17.64 1.81
C TYR A 229 10.13 -16.12 1.93
N HIS A 230 9.45 -15.32 1.11
CA HIS A 230 9.63 -13.88 1.13
C HIS A 230 9.12 -13.24 2.42
N GLU A 231 7.99 -13.69 2.96
CA GLU A 231 7.51 -13.19 4.23
C GLU A 231 8.48 -13.48 5.38
N PHE A 232 9.03 -14.69 5.43
CA PHE A 232 10.00 -15.04 6.47
C PHE A 232 11.31 -14.25 6.33
N ARG A 233 11.83 -14.12 5.11
CA ARG A 233 13.00 -13.30 4.81
C ARG A 233 12.79 -11.84 5.21
N SER A 234 11.67 -11.26 4.83
CA SER A 234 11.32 -9.88 5.15
C SER A 234 11.11 -9.68 6.65
N ALA A 235 10.51 -10.65 7.35
CA ALA A 235 10.40 -10.63 8.81
C ALA A 235 11.78 -10.58 9.49
N ILE A 236 12.74 -11.40 9.04
CA ILE A 236 14.10 -11.37 9.58
C ILE A 236 14.74 -10.00 9.40
N ILE A 237 14.64 -9.41 8.19
CA ILE A 237 15.17 -8.08 7.90
C ILE A 237 14.53 -7.06 8.84
N PHE A 238 13.20 -7.09 8.96
CA PHE A 238 12.42 -6.15 9.75
C PHE A 238 12.78 -6.22 11.24
N TYR A 239 12.73 -7.40 11.85
CA TYR A 239 13.01 -7.54 13.28
C TYR A 239 14.49 -7.35 13.64
N ARG A 240 15.42 -7.53 12.70
CA ARG A 240 16.82 -7.07 12.87
C ARG A 240 16.93 -5.56 12.88
N LYS A 241 16.14 -4.85 12.09
CA LYS A 241 16.09 -3.37 12.04
C LYS A 241 15.37 -2.77 13.24
N TYR A 242 14.40 -3.51 13.81
CA TYR A 242 13.54 -3.09 14.93
C TYR A 242 13.53 -4.14 16.06
N PRO A 243 14.68 -4.39 16.73
CA PRO A 243 14.77 -5.45 17.75
C PRO A 243 13.85 -5.20 18.96
N GLU A 244 13.47 -3.94 19.24
CA GLU A 244 12.51 -3.59 20.27
C GLU A 244 11.10 -4.15 20.05
N LEU A 245 10.81 -4.64 18.86
CA LEU A 245 9.52 -5.25 18.51
C LEU A 245 9.47 -6.77 18.67
N LEU A 246 10.56 -7.40 19.07
CA LEU A 246 10.63 -8.86 19.29
C LEU A 246 9.84 -9.37 20.53
N ARG A 247 9.30 -8.45 21.34
CA ARG A 247 8.52 -8.75 22.56
C ARG A 247 7.02 -9.01 22.29
#